data_e305973189040d143cf05084765af79b
#
_entry.id   e305973189040d143cf05084765af79b
#
_cell.length_a   1.000
_cell.length_b   1.000
_cell.length_c   1.000
_cell.angle_alpha   90.00
_cell.angle_beta   90.00
_cell.angle_gamma   90.00
#
_symmetry.space_group_name_H-M   'P 1'
#
loop_
_entity.id
_entity.type
_entity.pdbx_description
1 polymer ?
#
loop_
_entity_poly.entity_id
_entity_poly.type
_entity_poly.pdbx_seq_one_letter_code
_entity_poly.pdbx_strand_id
1 'polypeptide(L)'
;TSQPIRNMAANPVPFNLTEEQVAKAIITAGISKSWVMRKERPGLIRGQVNVRQHQAVIDIPYSARDYSINYVSSINLDDKGKGSIHRSYNRWVLGLNQAIQTELSRTQNQ
;
A
#
# COMPACT_ATOMS: atom_id res chain seq x y z
N THR A 1 -14.71 -12.45 9.31
CA THR A 1 -13.72 -13.48 9.62
C THR A 1 -12.35 -12.86 9.78
N SER A 2 -11.67 -13.19 10.87
CA SER A 2 -10.33 -12.68 11.16
C SER A 2 -9.26 -13.46 10.41
N GLN A 3 -8.22 -12.75 10.01
CA GLN A 3 -7.03 -13.30 9.38
C GLN A 3 -5.79 -12.65 10.00
N PRO A 4 -4.63 -13.30 9.94
CA PRO A 4 -3.39 -12.61 10.29
C PRO A 4 -3.21 -11.36 9.45
N ILE A 5 -2.73 -10.28 10.07
CA ILE A 5 -2.38 -9.07 9.34
C ILE A 5 -1.22 -9.38 8.41
N ARG A 6 -1.39 -9.10 7.12
CA ARG A 6 -0.34 -9.32 6.12
C ARG A 6 0.39 -8.03 5.80
N ASN A 7 1.67 -8.02 6.06
CA ASN A 7 2.56 -7.01 5.53
C ASN A 7 3.17 -7.55 4.24
N MET A 8 3.14 -6.73 3.19
CA MET A 8 3.72 -7.11 1.91
C MET A 8 5.13 -6.53 1.83
N ALA A 9 6.13 -7.40 2.04
CA ALA A 9 7.51 -6.97 2.20
C ALA A 9 8.32 -7.11 0.93
N ALA A 10 9.18 -6.10 0.68
CA ALA A 10 10.21 -6.11 -0.35
C ALA A 10 9.70 -6.53 -1.74
N ASN A 11 8.57 -5.94 -2.16
CA ASN A 11 8.05 -6.17 -3.52
C ASN A 11 9.02 -5.53 -4.52
N PRO A 12 9.45 -6.27 -5.55
CA PRO A 12 10.44 -5.74 -6.48
C PRO A 12 9.87 -4.64 -7.38
N VAL A 13 10.70 -3.64 -7.64
CA VAL A 13 10.42 -2.59 -8.61
C VAL A 13 11.12 -2.96 -9.92
N PRO A 14 10.46 -2.78 -11.08
CA PRO A 14 11.12 -3.02 -12.37
C PRO A 14 12.42 -2.22 -12.52
N PHE A 15 13.34 -2.79 -13.27
CA PHE A 15 14.63 -2.18 -13.57
C PHE A 15 14.48 -0.82 -14.26
N ASN A 16 15.38 0.10 -13.96
CA ASN A 16 15.48 1.44 -14.57
C ASN A 16 14.41 2.46 -14.18
N LEU A 17 13.75 2.30 -13.04
CA LEU A 17 12.91 3.36 -12.50
C LEU A 17 13.68 4.17 -11.45
N THR A 18 13.41 5.46 -11.42
CA THR A 18 13.91 6.33 -10.35
C THR A 18 13.02 6.21 -9.12
N GLU A 19 13.53 6.60 -7.97
CA GLU A 19 12.74 6.65 -6.75
C GLU A 19 11.50 7.54 -6.91
N GLU A 20 11.63 8.67 -7.62
CA GLU A 20 10.49 9.57 -7.86
C GLU A 20 9.44 8.93 -8.76
N GLN A 21 9.84 8.16 -9.76
CA GLN A 21 8.91 7.43 -10.60
C GLN A 21 8.16 6.37 -9.79
N VAL A 22 8.85 5.70 -8.87
CA VAL A 22 8.23 4.73 -7.97
C VAL A 22 7.20 5.41 -7.07
N ALA A 23 7.56 6.55 -6.47
CA ALA A 23 6.62 7.32 -5.63
C ALA A 23 5.36 7.70 -6.40
N LYS A 24 5.52 8.21 -7.61
CA LYS A 24 4.38 8.60 -8.44
C LYS A 24 3.49 7.43 -8.79
N ALA A 25 4.07 6.28 -9.11
CA ALA A 25 3.31 5.07 -9.41
C ALA A 25 2.51 4.59 -8.20
N ILE A 26 3.11 4.61 -7.01
CA ILE A 26 2.43 4.24 -5.77
C ILE A 26 1.24 5.17 -5.50
N ILE A 27 1.44 6.47 -5.63
CA ILE A 27 0.38 7.45 -5.38
C ILE A 27 -0.74 7.29 -6.40
N THR A 28 -0.43 7.15 -7.67
CA THR A 28 -1.42 6.94 -8.74
C THR A 28 -2.23 5.66 -8.49
N ALA A 29 -1.56 4.56 -8.14
CA ALA A 29 -2.23 3.30 -7.83
C ALA A 29 -3.16 3.45 -6.62
N GLY A 30 -2.68 4.12 -5.57
CA GLY A 30 -3.48 4.35 -4.38
C GLY A 30 -4.76 5.12 -4.69
N ILE A 31 -4.64 6.20 -5.43
CA ILE A 31 -5.80 7.02 -5.84
C ILE A 31 -6.80 6.16 -6.62
N SER A 32 -6.33 5.30 -7.52
CA SER A 32 -7.21 4.44 -8.31
C SER A 32 -8.00 3.44 -7.47
N LYS A 33 -7.53 3.12 -6.27
CA LYS A 33 -8.17 2.20 -5.33
C LYS A 33 -8.80 2.92 -4.14
N SER A 34 -9.02 4.22 -4.27
CA SER A 34 -9.69 5.07 -3.27
C SER A 34 -8.90 5.25 -1.97
N TRP A 35 -7.59 5.06 -2.02
CA TRP A 35 -6.71 5.44 -0.93
C TRP A 35 -6.34 6.90 -1.04
N VAL A 36 -6.21 7.57 0.10
CA VAL A 36 -5.57 8.88 0.20
C VAL A 36 -4.10 8.62 0.47
N MET A 37 -3.25 9.10 -0.43
CA MET A 37 -1.80 8.84 -0.38
C MET A 37 -1.06 10.14 -0.10
N ARG A 38 -0.14 10.12 0.84
CA ARG A 38 0.66 11.27 1.19
C ARG A 38 2.13 10.88 1.33
N LYS A 39 2.99 11.60 0.62
CA LYS A 39 4.43 11.44 0.76
C LYS A 39 4.87 12.14 2.06
N GLU A 40 5.23 11.36 3.06
CA GLU A 40 5.66 11.89 4.36
C GLU A 40 7.08 12.45 4.27
N ARG A 41 7.93 11.78 3.51
CA ARG A 41 9.29 12.18 3.22
C ARG A 41 9.78 11.34 2.05
N PRO A 42 10.92 11.67 1.42
CA PRO A 42 11.49 10.78 0.41
C PRO A 42 11.68 9.37 1.00
N GLY A 43 11.17 8.36 0.30
CA GLY A 43 11.25 6.98 0.75
C GLY A 43 10.09 6.48 1.59
N LEU A 44 9.10 7.32 1.93
CA LEU A 44 7.93 6.88 2.71
C LEU A 44 6.65 7.57 2.27
N ILE A 45 5.67 6.76 1.89
CA ILE A 45 4.31 7.22 1.63
C ILE A 45 3.39 6.61 2.67
N ARG A 46 2.48 7.42 3.23
CA ARG A 46 1.41 6.94 4.10
C ARG A 46 0.11 6.91 3.32
N GLY A 47 -0.62 5.81 3.44
CA GLY A 47 -1.92 5.64 2.83
C GLY A 47 -3.02 5.47 3.85
N GLN A 48 -4.20 5.98 3.54
CA GLN A 48 -5.39 5.80 4.34
C GLN A 48 -6.56 5.50 3.43
N VAL A 49 -7.33 4.48 3.77
CA VAL A 49 -8.55 4.15 3.07
C VAL A 49 -9.72 4.19 4.04
N ASN A 50 -10.83 4.75 3.59
CA ASN A 50 -12.08 4.77 4.34
C ASN A 50 -13.14 4.08 3.51
N VAL A 51 -13.75 3.03 4.08
CA VAL A 51 -14.83 2.27 3.44
C VAL A 51 -15.96 2.17 4.44
N ARG A 52 -17.04 2.90 4.19
CA ARG A 52 -18.16 3.01 5.14
C ARG A 52 -17.65 3.51 6.50
N GLN A 53 -17.78 2.70 7.56
CA GLN A 53 -17.30 3.06 8.91
C GLN A 53 -15.93 2.44 9.22
N HIS A 54 -15.30 1.79 8.23
CA HIS A 54 -13.99 1.17 8.40
C HIS A 54 -12.89 2.10 7.91
N GLN A 55 -11.76 2.06 8.59
CA GLN A 55 -10.58 2.82 8.18
C GLN A 55 -9.35 1.96 8.35
N ALA A 56 -8.41 2.08 7.41
CA ALA A 56 -7.09 1.47 7.55
C ALA A 56 -6.02 2.48 7.17
N VAL A 57 -4.92 2.44 7.91
CA VAL A 57 -3.72 3.27 7.67
C VAL A 57 -2.54 2.35 7.45
N ILE A 58 -1.78 2.63 6.41
CA ILE A 58 -0.59 1.87 6.03
C ILE A 58 0.60 2.80 5.81
N ASP A 59 1.79 2.26 5.98
CA ASP A 59 3.03 2.89 5.56
C ASP A 59 3.63 2.09 4.42
N ILE A 60 4.11 2.81 3.39
CA ILE A 60 4.74 2.23 2.23
C ILE A 60 6.16 2.80 2.11
N PRO A 61 7.14 2.16 2.78
CA PRO A 61 8.53 2.50 2.51
C PRO A 61 8.89 2.02 1.09
N TYR A 62 9.63 2.84 0.37
CA TYR A 62 9.96 2.55 -1.02
C TYR A 62 11.34 3.08 -1.38
N SER A 63 11.90 2.49 -2.41
CA SER A 63 13.15 2.92 -3.04
C SER A 63 13.01 2.69 -4.54
N ALA A 64 14.08 2.91 -5.28
CA ALA A 64 14.10 2.56 -6.71
C ALA A 64 14.10 1.04 -6.94
N ARG A 65 14.32 0.23 -5.89
CA ARG A 65 14.49 -1.23 -6.02
C ARG A 65 13.31 -2.04 -5.51
N ASP A 66 12.65 -1.56 -4.44
CA ASP A 66 11.55 -2.29 -3.84
C ASP A 66 10.66 -1.37 -3.02
N TYR A 67 9.52 -1.90 -2.60
CA TYR A 67 8.61 -1.24 -1.69
C TYR A 67 7.93 -2.27 -0.81
N SER A 68 7.46 -1.82 0.36
CA SER A 68 6.69 -2.65 1.26
C SER A 68 5.37 -1.97 1.60
N ILE A 69 4.37 -2.74 2.02
CA ILE A 69 3.10 -2.21 2.51
C ILE A 69 2.93 -2.72 3.92
N ASN A 70 3.04 -1.83 4.90
CA ASN A 70 3.02 -2.17 6.31
C ASN A 70 1.78 -1.60 6.98
N TYR A 71 1.10 -2.44 7.75
CA TYR A 71 -0.05 -2.04 8.54
C TYR A 71 0.38 -1.06 9.65
N VAL A 72 -0.39 0.01 9.84
CA VAL A 72 -0.15 0.96 10.93
C VAL A 72 -1.28 0.91 11.95
N SER A 73 -2.52 1.12 11.52
CA SER A 73 -3.67 1.17 12.41
C SER A 73 -4.97 0.98 11.63
N SER A 74 -6.05 0.74 12.35
CA SER A 74 -7.36 0.63 11.72
C SER A 74 -8.47 1.00 12.70
N ILE A 75 -9.66 1.26 12.15
CA ILE A 75 -10.88 1.50 12.90
C ILE A 75 -11.94 0.53 12.36
N ASN A 76 -12.62 -0.17 13.25
CA ASN A 76 -13.72 -1.09 12.93
C ASN A 76 -13.32 -2.27 12.04
N LEU A 77 -12.10 -2.75 12.17
CA LEU A 77 -11.61 -3.92 11.45
C LEU A 77 -11.21 -5.07 12.38
N ASP A 78 -11.72 -5.05 13.61
CA ASP A 78 -11.49 -6.11 14.59
C ASP A 78 -10.00 -6.33 14.94
N ASP A 79 -9.19 -5.29 14.84
CA ASP A 79 -7.83 -5.35 15.33
C ASP A 79 -7.83 -5.14 16.84
N LYS A 80 -7.48 -6.19 17.56
CA LYS A 80 -7.44 -6.21 19.04
C LYS A 80 -6.01 -6.25 19.57
N GLY A 81 -5.03 -5.88 18.74
CA GLY A 81 -3.62 -5.89 19.15
C GLY A 81 -3.01 -7.28 19.24
N LYS A 82 -3.59 -8.29 18.59
CA LYS A 82 -3.14 -9.68 18.62
C LYS A 82 -2.66 -10.20 17.27
N GLY A 83 -2.42 -9.30 16.32
CA GLY A 83 -1.90 -9.67 15.01
C GLY A 83 -2.94 -10.18 14.02
N SER A 84 -4.23 -10.13 14.37
CA SER A 84 -5.33 -10.52 13.48
C SER A 84 -6.20 -9.32 13.16
N ILE A 85 -6.85 -9.34 12.01
CA ILE A 85 -7.69 -8.27 11.51
C ILE A 85 -8.80 -8.88 10.64
N HIS A 86 -9.88 -8.11 10.45
CA HIS A 86 -10.92 -8.53 9.51
C HIS A 86 -10.33 -8.73 8.10
N ARG A 87 -10.75 -9.79 7.43
CA ARG A 87 -10.21 -10.18 6.12
C ARG A 87 -10.26 -9.08 5.05
N SER A 88 -11.16 -8.11 5.20
CA SER A 88 -11.29 -7.00 4.25
C SER A 88 -9.99 -6.21 4.11
N TYR A 89 -9.27 -6.01 5.21
CA TYR A 89 -7.99 -5.29 5.17
C TYR A 89 -7.01 -5.96 4.20
N ASN A 90 -6.78 -7.26 4.36
CA ASN A 90 -5.84 -7.99 3.50
C ASN A 90 -6.28 -7.93 2.02
N ARG A 91 -7.58 -8.00 1.77
CA ARG A 91 -8.10 -7.89 0.40
C ARG A 91 -7.84 -6.51 -0.19
N TRP A 92 -8.04 -5.44 0.59
CA TRP A 92 -7.77 -4.08 0.11
C TRP A 92 -6.29 -3.87 -0.18
N VAL A 93 -5.42 -4.38 0.67
CA VAL A 93 -3.97 -4.26 0.48
C VAL A 93 -3.51 -5.09 -0.71
N LEU A 94 -4.06 -6.28 -0.91
CA LEU A 94 -3.76 -7.07 -2.09
C LEU A 94 -4.14 -6.34 -3.37
N GLY A 95 -5.34 -5.74 -3.41
CA GLY A 95 -5.79 -4.95 -4.56
C GLY A 95 -4.91 -3.74 -4.81
N LEU A 96 -4.51 -3.04 -3.74
CA LEU A 96 -3.58 -1.93 -3.85
C LEU A 96 -2.24 -2.39 -4.42
N ASN A 97 -1.70 -3.50 -3.92
CA ASN A 97 -0.43 -4.02 -4.40
C ASN A 97 -0.49 -4.37 -5.89
N GLN A 98 -1.57 -4.99 -6.33
CA GLN A 98 -1.76 -5.29 -7.76
C GLN A 98 -1.80 -4.00 -8.60
N ALA A 99 -2.47 -2.96 -8.11
CA ALA A 99 -2.52 -1.68 -8.79
C ALA A 99 -1.14 -1.01 -8.86
N ILE A 100 -0.35 -1.11 -7.80
CA ILE A 100 1.03 -0.59 -7.79
C ILE A 100 1.86 -1.32 -8.85
N GLN A 101 1.80 -2.64 -8.89
CA GLN A 101 2.55 -3.42 -9.88
C GLN A 101 2.16 -3.02 -11.31
N THR A 102 0.87 -2.82 -11.55
CA THR A 102 0.39 -2.37 -12.86
C THR A 102 0.96 -0.99 -13.23
N GLU A 103 0.95 -0.03 -12.29
CA GLU A 103 1.48 1.31 -12.56
C GLU A 103 2.99 1.30 -12.77
N LEU A 104 3.72 0.48 -12.03
CA LEU A 104 5.17 0.34 -12.20
C LEU A 104 5.49 -0.22 -13.58
N SER A 105 4.77 -1.25 -14.03
CA SER A 105 4.95 -1.81 -15.38
C SER A 105 4.64 -0.79 -16.46
N ARG A 106 3.57 -0.03 -16.28
CA ARG A 106 3.18 1.03 -17.23
C ARG A 106 4.27 2.10 -17.33
N THR A 107 4.82 2.51 -16.20
CA THR A 107 5.89 3.51 -16.15
C THR A 107 7.17 3.01 -16.83
N GLN A 108 7.50 1.74 -16.61
CA GLN A 108 8.68 1.14 -17.24
C GLN A 108 8.58 1.13 -18.78
N ASN A 109 7.38 0.98 -19.29
CA ASN A 109 7.13 0.84 -20.74
C ASN A 109 6.92 2.17 -21.46
N GLN A 110 7.05 3.28 -20.76
CA GLN A 110 6.96 4.62 -21.37
C GLN A 110 8.24 5.03 -22.08
#